data_8289a8a2cf7e5d12ba80b25be4d54a39
#
_entry.id   8289a8a2cf7e5d12ba80b25be4d54a39
#
_cell.length_a   1.000
_cell.length_b   1.000
_cell.length_c   1.000
_cell.angle_alpha   90.00
_cell.angle_beta   90.00
_cell.angle_gamma   90.00
#
_symmetry.space_group_name_H-M   'P 1'
#
loop_
_entity.id
_entity.type
_entity.pdbx_description
1 polymer ?
#
loop_
_entity_poly.entity_id
_entity_poly.type
_entity_poly.pdbx_seq_one_letter_code
_entity_poly.pdbx_strand_id
1 'polypeptide(L)'
;MAEYLSPGVYVEEFDSGSKPMEGVGTSTAGFIGLAQRGMTVGLPQLVTNFADFKRKYGGYLSENEFGDYRFLAYAVEHFFVNGGSRCFIMRVAPEDAKEAVGYLPKEEGAVLKITAKNPGAWGNQLQVTISPASKAKTQIMEIVTENDKKKYKAKKAAGFRVGDIVAYKDAGAETVVYNEVVKCQDDILEFANEFDDGIVDTELLPQKIIMTCEFNLEVRFDDIVEVYENVSFNINESNFVVKKTEKSDLICVEYIKPEQQQMISPFEQVAGDGSLTVAGMTFTEGSNGSAGSLSAADFIGVDNGAGKRTGIQAFVDNDVVSIMAVPGVTDPNVQLKLVEHCENLASRFAVLDIPRDAKKIDDINAHRDMFDTNYAALYHPWLTVFDPLDKRNIAIPPSGSVIGIYARSDNERGVHKAPANEVVRACVGLDCNFNKGEQDILNPKGVNLIRAFPGMGIRVWGARTATSDGSWKYINVRRLFIFIEESIKANTNWAVFEPNDETLWVRVKRTIEVFLTGLWRNGSLAGTSTDEAFFVNVDRTTMSQDDIDNGRLICVIGVAPVKPAEFVIFRITQKTGDAQ
;
A
#
# COMPACT_ATOMS: atom_id res chain seq x y z
N MET A 1 17.50 -40.36 -25.92
CA MET A 1 18.97 -40.08 -25.98
C MET A 1 19.28 -39.78 -27.41
N ALA A 2 19.81 -38.61 -27.72
CA ALA A 2 20.26 -38.29 -29.07
C ALA A 2 21.51 -39.18 -29.37
N GLU A 3 21.46 -40.01 -30.44
CA GLU A 3 22.61 -40.77 -30.87
C GLU A 3 23.56 -39.86 -31.66
N TYR A 4 24.74 -39.60 -31.15
CA TYR A 4 25.77 -38.84 -31.86
C TYR A 4 26.48 -39.73 -32.87
N LEU A 5 26.33 -39.41 -34.16
CA LEU A 5 26.79 -40.27 -35.26
C LEU A 5 28.11 -39.81 -35.92
N SER A 6 28.65 -38.65 -35.53
CA SER A 6 29.91 -38.16 -36.08
C SER A 6 30.80 -37.52 -34.98
N PRO A 7 32.13 -37.53 -35.16
CA PRO A 7 33.02 -36.82 -34.21
C PRO A 7 32.76 -35.30 -34.27
N GLY A 8 32.43 -34.69 -33.12
CA GLY A 8 32.14 -33.27 -33.03
C GLY A 8 32.00 -32.83 -31.57
N VAL A 9 31.94 -31.51 -31.33
CA VAL A 9 31.60 -30.95 -30.03
C VAL A 9 30.09 -30.73 -30.05
N TYR A 10 29.40 -31.42 -29.14
CA TYR A 10 27.96 -31.32 -28.98
C TYR A 10 27.67 -30.51 -27.71
N VAL A 11 26.81 -29.52 -27.84
CA VAL A 11 26.34 -28.71 -26.70
C VAL A 11 24.90 -29.12 -26.44
N GLU A 12 24.66 -29.74 -25.31
CA GLU A 12 23.32 -30.01 -24.81
C GLU A 12 22.97 -29.00 -23.73
N GLU A 13 21.84 -28.32 -23.88
CA GLU A 13 21.25 -27.54 -22.82
C GLU A 13 20.54 -28.51 -21.85
N PHE A 14 21.10 -28.66 -20.67
CA PHE A 14 20.53 -29.44 -19.59
C PHE A 14 19.98 -28.50 -18.53
N ASP A 15 18.67 -28.50 -18.36
CA ASP A 15 18.06 -27.80 -17.22
C ASP A 15 18.40 -28.55 -15.95
N SER A 16 19.32 -28.02 -15.14
CA SER A 16 19.78 -28.63 -13.89
C SER A 16 18.71 -28.63 -12.78
N GLY A 17 17.51 -28.11 -13.05
CA GLY A 17 16.37 -28.09 -12.13
C GLY A 17 16.55 -27.25 -10.85
N SER A 18 17.73 -26.67 -10.62
CA SER A 18 17.98 -25.79 -9.49
C SER A 18 17.98 -24.33 -9.93
N LYS A 19 16.88 -23.62 -9.70
CA LYS A 19 16.89 -22.17 -9.80
C LYS A 19 17.80 -21.61 -8.71
N PRO A 20 18.71 -20.67 -9.04
CA PRO A 20 19.51 -20.00 -8.01
C PRO A 20 18.57 -19.25 -7.05
N MET A 21 18.87 -19.28 -5.74
CA MET A 21 18.13 -18.50 -4.76
C MET A 21 18.32 -17.01 -5.03
N GLU A 22 17.22 -16.29 -5.14
CA GLU A 22 17.23 -14.83 -5.22
C GLU A 22 17.01 -14.22 -3.82
N GLY A 23 17.80 -13.20 -3.47
CA GLY A 23 17.62 -12.49 -2.22
C GLY A 23 16.33 -11.66 -2.24
N VAL A 24 15.59 -11.69 -1.12
CA VAL A 24 14.40 -10.84 -0.95
C VAL A 24 14.77 -9.35 -0.84
N GLY A 25 13.82 -8.46 -1.13
CA GLY A 25 14.04 -7.02 -0.95
C GLY A 25 14.13 -6.62 0.52
N THR A 26 15.13 -5.84 0.89
CA THR A 26 15.38 -5.38 2.27
C THR A 26 14.95 -3.93 2.52
N SER A 27 14.54 -3.20 1.51
CA SER A 27 14.37 -1.73 1.53
C SER A 27 12.93 -1.26 1.34
N THR A 28 11.94 -2.16 1.43
CA THR A 28 10.53 -1.79 1.37
C THR A 28 10.06 -1.30 2.73
N ALA A 29 9.62 -0.04 2.78
CA ALA A 29 9.14 0.58 4.02
C ALA A 29 7.64 0.38 4.24
N GLY A 30 7.22 0.34 5.50
CA GLY A 30 5.83 0.46 5.95
C GLY A 30 5.68 1.67 6.87
N PHE A 31 4.77 2.58 6.53
CA PHE A 31 4.48 3.75 7.36
C PHE A 31 3.03 3.76 7.80
N ILE A 32 2.81 4.13 9.06
CA ILE A 32 1.49 4.30 9.64
C ILE A 32 1.36 5.74 10.13
N GLY A 33 0.27 6.41 9.84
CA GLY A 33 0.04 7.78 10.31
C GLY A 33 -1.17 8.45 9.68
N LEU A 34 -1.38 9.72 10.02
CA LEU A 34 -2.48 10.52 9.52
C LEU A 34 -2.19 11.03 8.10
N ALA A 35 -3.25 11.13 7.32
CA ALA A 35 -3.24 11.74 5.99
C ALA A 35 -4.60 12.39 5.70
N GLN A 36 -4.67 13.27 4.70
CA GLN A 36 -5.92 13.94 4.34
C GLN A 36 -7.00 12.96 3.86
N ARG A 37 -6.60 11.92 3.14
CA ARG A 37 -7.47 10.87 2.58
C ARG A 37 -6.73 9.53 2.49
N GLY A 38 -7.39 8.50 2.00
CA GLY A 38 -6.84 7.15 1.84
C GLY A 38 -7.49 6.14 2.76
N MET A 39 -7.32 4.88 2.45
CA MET A 39 -7.94 3.77 3.17
C MET A 39 -7.45 3.69 4.61
N THR A 40 -8.38 3.52 5.55
CA THR A 40 -8.12 3.34 6.99
C THR A 40 -8.29 1.89 7.43
N VAL A 41 -8.85 1.05 6.57
CA VAL A 41 -9.13 -0.37 6.83
C VAL A 41 -8.64 -1.20 5.63
N GLY A 42 -8.09 -2.36 5.88
CA GLY A 42 -7.70 -3.33 4.88
C GLY A 42 -6.19 -3.37 4.63
N LEU A 43 -5.79 -3.66 3.39
CA LEU A 43 -4.37 -3.80 3.05
C LEU A 43 -3.69 -2.43 2.90
N PRO A 44 -2.49 -2.25 3.46
CA PRO A 44 -1.67 -1.07 3.22
C PRO A 44 -1.43 -0.87 1.71
N GLN A 45 -1.52 0.37 1.23
CA GLN A 45 -1.40 0.68 -0.18
C GLN A 45 0.05 0.98 -0.59
N LEU A 46 0.46 0.44 -1.73
CA LEU A 46 1.77 0.70 -2.31
C LEU A 46 1.88 2.15 -2.82
N VAL A 47 3.00 2.78 -2.51
CA VAL A 47 3.40 4.11 -2.99
C VAL A 47 4.82 4.02 -3.54
N THR A 48 5.04 4.53 -4.75
CA THR A 48 6.31 4.42 -5.48
C THR A 48 7.10 5.73 -5.60
N ASN A 49 6.47 6.85 -5.28
CA ASN A 49 7.08 8.18 -5.22
C ASN A 49 6.18 9.15 -4.45
N PHE A 50 6.69 10.33 -4.11
CA PHE A 50 5.92 11.31 -3.33
C PHE A 50 4.73 11.92 -4.11
N ALA A 51 4.80 11.99 -5.44
CA ALA A 51 3.66 12.43 -6.25
C ALA A 51 2.50 11.42 -6.18
N ASP A 52 2.81 10.11 -6.21
CA ASP A 52 1.83 9.03 -6.01
C ASP A 52 1.23 9.08 -4.61
N PHE A 53 2.05 9.36 -3.57
CA PHE A 53 1.56 9.60 -2.21
C PHE A 53 0.54 10.75 -2.18
N LYS A 54 0.90 11.91 -2.74
CA LYS A 54 -0.01 13.07 -2.78
C LYS A 54 -1.32 12.76 -3.50
N ARG A 55 -1.26 12.00 -4.58
CA ARG A 55 -2.45 11.60 -5.32
C ARG A 55 -3.37 10.69 -4.51
N LYS A 56 -2.82 9.75 -3.70
CA LYS A 56 -3.59 8.77 -2.91
C LYS A 56 -4.01 9.30 -1.54
N TYR A 57 -3.11 10.02 -0.87
CA TYR A 57 -3.22 10.39 0.54
C TYR A 57 -3.36 11.88 0.80
N GLY A 58 -3.15 12.71 -0.21
CA GLY A 58 -3.14 14.16 -0.08
C GLY A 58 -1.76 14.74 0.24
N GLY A 59 -1.73 16.02 0.57
CA GLY A 59 -0.51 16.77 0.86
C GLY A 59 -0.10 16.71 2.33
N TYR A 60 0.65 17.75 2.73
CA TYR A 60 1.02 17.97 4.13
C TYR A 60 -0.19 18.34 4.98
N LEU A 61 -0.14 18.01 6.25
CA LEU A 61 -1.18 18.33 7.22
C LEU A 61 -0.78 19.57 8.03
N SER A 62 -1.77 20.43 8.35
CA SER A 62 -1.55 21.61 9.16
C SER A 62 -1.33 21.28 10.64
N GLU A 63 -0.47 22.07 11.30
CA GLU A 63 -0.25 21.95 12.74
C GLU A 63 -1.50 22.25 13.57
N ASN A 64 -2.28 23.25 13.12
CA ASN A 64 -3.48 23.69 13.84
C ASN A 64 -4.57 22.61 13.89
N GLU A 65 -4.65 21.76 12.86
CA GLU A 65 -5.71 20.75 12.74
C GLU A 65 -5.26 19.39 13.27
N PHE A 66 -4.00 18.99 13.01
CA PHE A 66 -3.50 17.64 13.28
C PHE A 66 -2.43 17.59 14.37
N GLY A 67 -1.97 18.73 14.87
CA GLY A 67 -0.96 18.82 15.95
C GLY A 67 0.31 18.02 15.63
N ASP A 68 0.77 17.25 16.61
CA ASP A 68 1.99 16.44 16.52
C ASP A 68 1.82 15.13 15.75
N TYR A 69 0.66 14.87 15.17
CA TYR A 69 0.41 13.66 14.38
C TYR A 69 0.54 13.88 12.85
N ARG A 70 0.92 15.08 12.40
CA ARG A 70 0.97 15.52 10.99
C ARG A 70 2.11 14.97 10.14
N PHE A 71 3.00 14.16 10.67
CA PHE A 71 4.34 13.92 10.08
C PHE A 71 4.42 12.86 9.01
N LEU A 72 3.34 12.11 8.70
CA LEU A 72 3.39 11.03 7.71
C LEU A 72 3.85 11.52 6.32
N ALA A 73 3.29 12.61 5.81
CA ALA A 73 3.64 13.16 4.49
C ALA A 73 5.13 13.56 4.41
N TYR A 74 5.63 14.22 5.46
CA TYR A 74 7.06 14.59 5.54
C TYR A 74 7.96 13.36 5.61
N ALA A 75 7.58 12.34 6.38
CA ALA A 75 8.36 11.11 6.49
C ALA A 75 8.44 10.37 5.15
N VAL A 76 7.34 10.28 4.42
CA VAL A 76 7.29 9.65 3.10
C VAL A 76 8.11 10.42 2.07
N GLU A 77 8.01 11.77 2.04
CA GLU A 77 8.85 12.60 1.17
C GLU A 77 10.34 12.38 1.47
N HIS A 78 10.71 12.48 2.74
CA HIS A 78 12.10 12.31 3.17
C HIS A 78 12.62 10.89 2.98
N PHE A 79 11.75 9.88 3.02
CA PHE A 79 12.10 8.51 2.62
C PHE A 79 12.56 8.46 1.15
N PHE A 80 11.76 9.00 0.22
CA PHE A 80 12.13 9.00 -1.20
C PHE A 80 13.36 9.85 -1.49
N VAL A 81 13.47 11.04 -0.89
CA VAL A 81 14.63 11.94 -1.09
C VAL A 81 15.93 11.31 -0.58
N ASN A 82 15.87 10.50 0.47
CA ASN A 82 17.04 9.84 1.05
C ASN A 82 17.38 8.50 0.40
N GLY A 83 16.60 8.01 -0.57
CA GLY A 83 16.96 6.85 -1.40
C GLY A 83 15.97 5.69 -1.35
N GLY A 84 14.83 5.88 -0.71
CA GLY A 84 13.72 4.93 -0.78
C GLY A 84 13.12 4.84 -2.18
N SER A 85 12.62 3.66 -2.55
CA SER A 85 12.05 3.41 -3.88
C SER A 85 10.57 3.03 -3.82
N ARG A 86 10.13 2.40 -2.75
CA ARG A 86 8.73 1.97 -2.56
C ARG A 86 8.39 1.85 -1.08
N CYS A 87 7.19 2.22 -0.73
CA CYS A 87 6.67 2.03 0.62
C CYS A 87 5.19 1.66 0.59
N PHE A 88 4.74 1.06 1.66
CA PHE A 88 3.32 0.79 1.92
C PHE A 88 2.83 1.71 3.02
N ILE A 89 1.66 2.28 2.82
CA ILE A 89 1.06 3.23 3.74
C ILE A 89 -0.23 2.69 4.30
N MET A 90 -0.39 2.78 5.62
CA MET A 90 -1.67 2.59 6.30
C MET A 90 -2.06 3.90 6.98
N ARG A 91 -3.17 4.46 6.53
CA ARG A 91 -3.72 5.68 7.12
C ARG A 91 -4.41 5.38 8.44
N VAL A 92 -4.19 6.23 9.40
CA VAL A 92 -4.99 6.33 10.64
C VAL A 92 -5.90 7.55 10.52
N ALA A 93 -7.11 7.45 11.01
CA ALA A 93 -8.04 8.57 11.13
C ALA A 93 -8.64 8.58 12.54
N PRO A 94 -8.94 9.76 13.11
CA PRO A 94 -9.66 9.86 14.38
C PRO A 94 -11.01 9.13 14.31
N GLU A 95 -11.49 8.60 15.44
CA GLU A 95 -12.76 7.88 15.52
C GLU A 95 -13.96 8.77 15.13
N ASP A 96 -13.87 10.08 15.40
CA ASP A 96 -14.89 11.07 15.06
C ASP A 96 -14.77 11.62 13.62
N ALA A 97 -13.83 11.13 12.81
CA ALA A 97 -13.74 11.46 11.40
C ALA A 97 -14.94 10.88 10.61
N LYS A 98 -15.49 11.67 9.69
CA LYS A 98 -16.67 11.29 8.91
C LYS A 98 -16.41 11.37 7.41
N GLU A 99 -17.09 10.49 6.70
CA GLU A 99 -17.14 10.52 5.24
C GLU A 99 -18.12 11.58 4.77
N ALA A 100 -17.80 12.26 3.68
CA ALA A 100 -18.73 13.16 3.05
C ALA A 100 -19.81 12.38 2.31
N VAL A 101 -21.04 12.86 2.38
CA VAL A 101 -22.23 12.23 1.77
C VAL A 101 -22.93 13.22 0.84
N GLY A 102 -23.43 12.72 -0.24
CA GLY A 102 -24.28 13.45 -1.16
C GLY A 102 -25.39 12.56 -1.71
N TYR A 103 -26.48 13.17 -2.14
CA TYR A 103 -27.69 12.49 -2.58
C TYR A 103 -28.13 12.98 -3.95
N LEU A 104 -28.59 12.09 -4.80
CA LEU A 104 -29.21 12.40 -6.08
C LEU A 104 -30.66 11.87 -6.11
N PRO A 105 -31.65 12.70 -6.50
CA PRO A 105 -31.52 14.14 -6.81
C PRO A 105 -31.25 15.02 -5.58
N LYS A 106 -31.75 14.64 -4.40
CA LYS A 106 -31.57 15.27 -3.09
C LYS A 106 -31.89 14.26 -1.99
N GLU A 107 -31.55 14.56 -0.74
CA GLU A 107 -31.74 13.65 0.40
C GLU A 107 -33.18 13.14 0.52
N GLU A 108 -34.17 14.05 0.44
CA GLU A 108 -35.59 13.67 0.39
C GLU A 108 -35.93 13.14 -1.01
N GLY A 109 -36.23 11.83 -1.10
CA GLY A 109 -36.50 11.14 -2.35
C GLY A 109 -35.25 10.71 -3.11
N ALA A 110 -34.14 10.51 -2.40
CA ALA A 110 -32.88 10.06 -3.00
C ALA A 110 -33.03 8.71 -3.71
N VAL A 111 -32.49 8.63 -4.91
CA VAL A 111 -32.33 7.39 -5.69
C VAL A 111 -30.91 6.86 -5.56
N LEU A 112 -29.94 7.76 -5.48
CA LEU A 112 -28.53 7.44 -5.22
C LEU A 112 -28.04 8.17 -3.98
N LYS A 113 -27.39 7.43 -3.11
CA LYS A 113 -26.53 7.97 -2.05
C LYS A 113 -25.09 7.73 -2.48
N ILE A 114 -24.32 8.78 -2.54
CA ILE A 114 -22.90 8.72 -2.89
C ILE A 114 -22.10 9.19 -1.70
N THR A 115 -21.19 8.34 -1.24
CA THR A 115 -20.36 8.59 -0.07
C THR A 115 -18.89 8.68 -0.52
N ALA A 116 -18.11 9.59 0.03
CA ALA A 116 -16.67 9.61 -0.17
C ALA A 116 -16.06 8.27 0.24
N LYS A 117 -15.05 7.79 -0.48
CA LYS A 117 -14.46 6.45 -0.29
C LYS A 117 -13.90 6.21 1.11
N ASN A 118 -13.52 7.29 1.81
CA ASN A 118 -12.92 7.25 3.14
C ASN A 118 -13.16 8.58 3.88
N PRO A 119 -13.09 8.59 5.21
CA PRO A 119 -13.38 9.78 6.00
C PRO A 119 -12.39 10.92 5.77
N GLY A 120 -12.87 12.14 5.89
CA GLY A 120 -12.08 13.36 5.76
C GLY A 120 -12.85 14.52 5.14
N ALA A 121 -12.45 15.73 5.46
CA ALA A 121 -13.02 16.96 4.89
C ALA A 121 -12.79 17.09 3.36
N TRP A 122 -11.85 16.32 2.81
CA TRP A 122 -11.57 16.26 1.38
C TRP A 122 -12.81 15.89 0.55
N GLY A 123 -13.64 15.01 1.10
CA GLY A 123 -14.85 14.51 0.43
C GLY A 123 -15.87 15.61 0.16
N ASN A 124 -15.89 16.70 0.94
CA ASN A 124 -16.75 17.85 0.70
C ASN A 124 -16.39 18.62 -0.59
N GLN A 125 -15.19 18.37 -1.14
CA GLN A 125 -14.72 18.99 -2.39
C GLN A 125 -14.98 18.11 -3.62
N LEU A 126 -15.55 16.92 -3.43
CA LEU A 126 -15.96 16.05 -4.54
C LEU A 126 -17.02 16.77 -5.39
N GLN A 127 -16.90 16.62 -6.68
CA GLN A 127 -17.84 17.10 -7.66
C GLN A 127 -18.36 15.91 -8.45
N VAL A 128 -19.69 15.78 -8.50
CA VAL A 128 -20.35 14.74 -9.30
C VAL A 128 -21.22 15.41 -10.35
N THR A 129 -21.04 15.01 -11.59
CA THR A 129 -21.85 15.42 -12.73
C THR A 129 -22.47 14.20 -13.41
N ILE A 130 -23.70 14.37 -13.86
CA ILE A 130 -24.43 13.35 -14.62
C ILE A 130 -24.85 13.92 -15.97
N SER A 131 -24.90 13.06 -16.98
CA SER A 131 -25.42 13.38 -18.29
C SER A 131 -26.20 12.21 -18.88
N PRO A 132 -27.24 12.46 -19.72
CA PRO A 132 -27.99 11.37 -20.33
C PRO A 132 -27.11 10.57 -21.28
N ALA A 133 -27.35 9.25 -21.33
CA ALA A 133 -26.62 8.32 -22.20
C ALA A 133 -27.54 7.21 -22.71
N SER A 134 -27.08 6.50 -23.72
CA SER A 134 -27.76 5.33 -24.29
C SER A 134 -26.73 4.34 -24.83
N LYS A 135 -26.76 3.11 -24.35
CA LYS A 135 -25.87 2.04 -24.81
C LYS A 135 -26.30 1.39 -26.10
N ALA A 136 -27.61 1.43 -26.42
CA ALA A 136 -28.17 0.82 -27.62
C ALA A 136 -29.37 1.59 -28.15
N LYS A 137 -29.52 1.54 -29.48
CA LYS A 137 -30.65 2.11 -30.20
C LYS A 137 -31.07 1.18 -31.34
N THR A 138 -32.37 1.14 -31.62
CA THR A 138 -32.94 0.32 -32.69
C THR A 138 -34.19 0.96 -33.27
N GLN A 139 -34.67 0.38 -34.41
CA GLN A 139 -35.93 0.68 -35.06
C GLN A 139 -36.82 -0.54 -35.00
N ILE A 140 -38.13 -0.34 -34.82
CA ILE A 140 -39.11 -1.45 -34.90
C ILE A 140 -39.56 -1.60 -36.33
N MET A 141 -39.33 -2.78 -36.88
CA MET A 141 -39.61 -3.09 -38.28
C MET A 141 -41.00 -3.71 -38.46
N GLU A 142 -41.49 -4.43 -37.45
CA GLU A 142 -42.72 -5.20 -37.52
C GLU A 142 -43.30 -5.44 -36.13
N ILE A 143 -44.63 -5.44 -36.01
CA ILE A 143 -45.35 -5.87 -34.82
C ILE A 143 -46.03 -7.22 -35.09
N VAL A 144 -45.71 -8.22 -34.31
CA VAL A 144 -46.28 -9.54 -34.37
C VAL A 144 -47.15 -9.74 -33.12
N THR A 145 -48.45 -9.99 -33.32
CA THR A 145 -49.36 -10.30 -32.19
C THR A 145 -49.45 -11.81 -32.00
N GLU A 146 -49.08 -12.28 -30.82
CA GLU A 146 -49.15 -13.70 -30.46
C GLU A 146 -49.71 -13.81 -29.04
N ASN A 147 -50.76 -14.62 -28.88
CA ASN A 147 -51.47 -14.81 -27.62
C ASN A 147 -51.95 -13.48 -26.97
N ASP A 148 -52.55 -12.61 -27.74
CA ASP A 148 -53.04 -11.29 -27.36
C ASP A 148 -51.94 -10.34 -26.81
N LYS A 149 -50.65 -10.59 -27.08
CA LYS A 149 -49.52 -9.73 -26.73
C LYS A 149 -48.78 -9.27 -27.97
N LYS A 150 -48.44 -7.99 -28.03
CA LYS A 150 -47.61 -7.43 -29.08
C LYS A 150 -46.15 -7.75 -28.85
N LYS A 151 -45.51 -8.32 -29.84
CA LYS A 151 -44.07 -8.53 -29.92
C LYS A 151 -43.49 -7.62 -31.01
N TYR A 152 -42.40 -6.96 -30.68
CA TYR A 152 -41.81 -5.93 -31.55
C TYR A 152 -40.51 -6.47 -32.15
N LYS A 153 -40.52 -6.67 -33.46
CA LYS A 153 -39.32 -7.10 -34.20
C LYS A 153 -38.45 -5.88 -34.46
N ALA A 154 -37.32 -5.85 -33.82
CA ALA A 154 -36.32 -4.81 -33.97
C ALA A 154 -35.42 -5.06 -35.18
N LYS A 155 -34.89 -4.01 -35.79
CA LYS A 155 -33.85 -4.11 -36.83
C LYS A 155 -32.59 -4.79 -36.27
N LYS A 156 -32.26 -4.53 -35.03
CA LYS A 156 -31.17 -5.17 -34.26
C LYS A 156 -31.43 -4.92 -32.79
N ALA A 157 -31.57 -5.96 -31.99
CA ALA A 157 -31.80 -5.87 -30.56
C ALA A 157 -30.49 -5.99 -29.73
N ALA A 158 -29.33 -6.00 -30.39
CA ALA A 158 -28.06 -6.08 -29.70
C ALA A 158 -27.84 -4.90 -28.74
N GLY A 159 -27.55 -5.20 -27.48
CA GLY A 159 -27.35 -4.21 -26.42
C GLY A 159 -28.57 -3.95 -25.54
N PHE A 160 -29.78 -4.38 -25.94
CA PHE A 160 -30.97 -4.40 -25.11
C PHE A 160 -30.96 -5.60 -24.17
N ARG A 161 -31.43 -5.41 -22.94
CA ARG A 161 -31.53 -6.45 -21.90
C ARG A 161 -32.85 -6.33 -21.16
N VAL A 162 -33.28 -7.45 -20.60
CA VAL A 162 -34.47 -7.47 -19.72
C VAL A 162 -34.22 -6.58 -18.51
N GLY A 163 -35.18 -5.71 -18.21
CA GLY A 163 -35.08 -4.71 -17.14
C GLY A 163 -34.50 -3.35 -17.59
N ASP A 164 -34.09 -3.22 -18.86
CA ASP A 164 -33.68 -1.91 -19.40
C ASP A 164 -34.89 -1.01 -19.59
N ILE A 165 -34.77 0.24 -19.16
CA ILE A 165 -35.71 1.30 -19.54
C ILE A 165 -35.35 1.80 -20.92
N VAL A 166 -36.36 1.95 -21.76
CA VAL A 166 -36.22 2.46 -23.11
C VAL A 166 -37.05 3.72 -23.30
N ALA A 167 -36.56 4.62 -24.13
CA ALA A 167 -37.26 5.82 -24.55
C ALA A 167 -37.64 5.72 -26.02
N TYR A 168 -38.87 6.08 -26.33
CA TYR A 168 -39.36 6.30 -27.66
C TYR A 168 -39.86 7.76 -27.79
N LYS A 169 -39.38 8.42 -28.82
CA LYS A 169 -39.87 9.78 -29.17
C LYS A 169 -40.30 9.77 -30.64
N ASP A 170 -41.55 10.12 -30.90
CA ASP A 170 -42.02 10.32 -32.25
C ASP A 170 -41.49 11.64 -32.82
N ALA A 171 -41.17 11.64 -34.11
CA ALA A 171 -40.72 12.87 -34.79
C ALA A 171 -41.83 13.92 -34.77
N GLY A 172 -41.60 15.01 -34.03
CA GLY A 172 -42.59 16.11 -33.86
C GLY A 172 -43.40 16.04 -32.57
N ALA A 173 -43.27 14.96 -31.76
CA ALA A 173 -43.88 14.93 -30.43
C ALA A 173 -43.01 15.65 -29.41
N GLU A 174 -43.63 16.41 -28.51
CA GLU A 174 -42.93 17.04 -27.38
C GLU A 174 -42.64 16.03 -26.25
N THR A 175 -43.44 14.96 -26.16
CA THR A 175 -43.39 13.96 -25.09
C THR A 175 -42.55 12.73 -25.46
N VAL A 176 -41.75 12.25 -24.53
CA VAL A 176 -41.03 11.00 -24.61
C VAL A 176 -41.86 9.91 -23.90
N VAL A 177 -42.01 8.76 -24.53
CA VAL A 177 -42.68 7.60 -23.91
C VAL A 177 -41.62 6.64 -23.40
N TYR A 178 -41.67 6.34 -22.10
CA TYR A 178 -40.76 5.37 -21.45
C TYR A 178 -41.43 4.02 -21.29
N ASN A 179 -40.64 2.94 -21.40
CA ASN A 179 -41.11 1.59 -21.22
C ASN A 179 -39.98 0.70 -20.67
N GLU A 180 -40.30 -0.49 -20.20
CA GLU A 180 -39.32 -1.44 -19.71
C GLU A 180 -39.29 -2.67 -20.64
N VAL A 181 -38.10 -3.17 -20.95
CA VAL A 181 -37.89 -4.39 -21.71
C VAL A 181 -38.14 -5.59 -20.78
N VAL A 182 -39.21 -6.35 -21.05
CA VAL A 182 -39.55 -7.55 -20.26
C VAL A 182 -39.02 -8.83 -20.90
N LYS A 183 -38.76 -8.82 -22.21
CA LYS A 183 -38.12 -9.91 -22.94
C LYS A 183 -37.32 -9.39 -24.12
N CYS A 184 -36.15 -10.02 -24.36
CA CYS A 184 -35.30 -9.75 -25.52
C CYS A 184 -34.73 -11.07 -26.01
N GLN A 185 -35.14 -11.50 -27.21
CA GLN A 185 -34.67 -12.75 -27.85
C GLN A 185 -34.76 -12.62 -29.36
N ASP A 186 -33.67 -13.00 -30.08
CA ASP A 186 -33.62 -13.09 -31.57
C ASP A 186 -34.16 -11.85 -32.29
N ASP A 187 -33.73 -10.66 -31.89
CA ASP A 187 -34.19 -9.35 -32.34
C ASP A 187 -35.70 -9.07 -32.09
N ILE A 188 -36.35 -9.85 -31.24
CA ILE A 188 -37.71 -9.58 -30.75
C ILE A 188 -37.65 -8.97 -29.35
N LEU A 189 -38.33 -7.87 -29.19
CA LEU A 189 -38.48 -7.17 -27.92
C LEU A 189 -39.95 -7.25 -27.45
N GLU A 190 -40.14 -7.53 -26.16
CA GLU A 190 -41.44 -7.37 -25.50
C GLU A 190 -41.27 -6.30 -24.39
N PHE A 191 -42.26 -5.45 -24.24
CA PHE A 191 -42.25 -4.34 -23.29
C PHE A 191 -43.33 -4.51 -22.21
N ALA A 192 -43.13 -3.86 -21.07
CA ALA A 192 -44.09 -3.92 -19.96
C ALA A 192 -45.46 -3.32 -20.35
N ASN A 193 -45.47 -2.26 -21.14
CA ASN A 193 -46.68 -1.67 -21.71
C ASN A 193 -46.64 -1.79 -23.23
N GLU A 194 -47.79 -1.90 -23.87
CA GLU A 194 -47.86 -1.92 -25.32
C GLU A 194 -47.66 -0.52 -25.91
N PHE A 195 -46.87 -0.43 -26.96
CA PHE A 195 -46.78 0.78 -27.79
C PHE A 195 -47.89 0.78 -28.84
N ASP A 196 -48.26 1.99 -29.29
CA ASP A 196 -49.17 2.19 -30.42
C ASP A 196 -48.56 1.66 -31.72
N ASP A 197 -49.39 1.23 -32.68
CA ASP A 197 -48.93 0.66 -33.95
C ASP A 197 -48.11 1.67 -34.77
N GLY A 198 -48.25 2.95 -34.47
CA GLY A 198 -47.46 4.03 -35.05
C GLY A 198 -45.94 3.93 -34.77
N ILE A 199 -45.47 3.05 -33.88
CA ILE A 199 -44.05 2.85 -33.58
C ILE A 199 -43.25 2.18 -34.73
N VAL A 200 -43.96 1.50 -35.64
CA VAL A 200 -43.32 0.83 -36.79
C VAL A 200 -42.71 1.89 -37.71
N ASP A 201 -41.45 1.71 -38.05
CA ASP A 201 -40.75 2.60 -39.01
C ASP A 201 -41.18 2.25 -40.44
N THR A 202 -41.73 3.25 -41.14
CA THR A 202 -42.09 3.15 -42.58
C THR A 202 -41.13 4.03 -43.36
N GLU A 203 -40.70 3.56 -44.54
CA GLU A 203 -39.70 4.25 -45.38
C GLU A 203 -40.06 5.73 -45.75
N LEU A 204 -41.26 6.18 -45.42
CA LEU A 204 -41.79 7.52 -45.75
C LEU A 204 -41.77 8.51 -44.58
N LEU A 205 -41.38 8.11 -43.39
CA LEU A 205 -41.38 8.98 -42.18
C LEU A 205 -39.98 9.11 -41.58
N PRO A 206 -39.70 10.23 -40.89
CA PRO A 206 -38.44 10.33 -40.13
C PRO A 206 -38.27 9.14 -39.22
N GLN A 207 -37.06 8.62 -39.15
CA GLN A 207 -36.69 7.38 -38.41
C GLN A 207 -37.17 7.43 -36.96
N LYS A 208 -38.05 6.48 -36.60
CA LYS A 208 -38.53 6.31 -35.23
C LYS A 208 -37.56 5.39 -34.51
N ILE A 209 -36.89 5.92 -33.51
CA ILE A 209 -35.84 5.22 -32.80
C ILE A 209 -36.29 4.94 -31.38
N ILE A 210 -36.15 3.67 -30.96
CA ILE A 210 -36.17 3.26 -29.56
C ILE A 210 -34.72 3.22 -29.08
N MET A 211 -34.43 3.84 -27.96
CA MET A 211 -33.11 3.85 -27.35
C MET A 211 -33.19 3.42 -25.88
N THR A 212 -32.17 2.74 -25.41
CA THR A 212 -32.01 2.46 -23.98
C THR A 212 -31.69 3.74 -23.21
N CYS A 213 -32.12 3.80 -21.96
CA CYS A 213 -31.96 4.95 -21.11
C CYS A 213 -30.92 4.64 -20.03
N GLU A 214 -29.76 5.21 -20.18
CA GLU A 214 -28.68 5.21 -19.22
C GLU A 214 -28.28 6.66 -18.90
N PHE A 215 -27.28 6.80 -18.02
CA PHE A 215 -26.60 8.07 -17.78
C PHE A 215 -25.10 7.86 -17.65
N ASN A 216 -24.32 8.90 -17.88
CA ASN A 216 -22.92 8.93 -17.52
C ASN A 216 -22.78 9.59 -16.16
N LEU A 217 -21.88 9.04 -15.34
CA LEU A 217 -21.51 9.59 -14.04
C LEU A 217 -20.04 9.98 -14.10
N GLU A 218 -19.75 11.27 -13.94
CA GLU A 218 -18.40 11.80 -13.81
C GLU A 218 -18.17 12.25 -12.37
N VAL A 219 -17.09 11.77 -11.77
CA VAL A 219 -16.65 12.12 -10.42
C VAL A 219 -15.30 12.80 -10.52
N ARG A 220 -15.20 13.99 -9.95
CA ARG A 220 -13.98 14.80 -9.98
C ARG A 220 -13.55 15.18 -8.57
N PHE A 221 -12.26 15.06 -8.34
CA PHE A 221 -11.60 15.60 -7.17
C PHE A 221 -10.21 16.12 -7.58
N ASP A 222 -10.01 17.42 -7.48
CA ASP A 222 -8.79 18.09 -7.93
C ASP A 222 -8.46 17.70 -9.40
N ASP A 223 -7.29 17.16 -9.69
CA ASP A 223 -6.88 16.69 -11.02
C ASP A 223 -7.34 15.26 -11.34
N ILE A 224 -8.00 14.58 -10.41
CA ILE A 224 -8.46 13.20 -10.58
C ILE A 224 -9.87 13.22 -11.14
N VAL A 225 -10.10 12.53 -12.26
CA VAL A 225 -11.40 12.38 -12.89
C VAL A 225 -11.68 10.91 -13.14
N GLU A 226 -12.81 10.44 -12.64
CA GLU A 226 -13.37 9.12 -12.93
C GLU A 226 -14.63 9.26 -13.76
N VAL A 227 -14.73 8.56 -14.89
CA VAL A 227 -15.88 8.58 -15.77
C VAL A 227 -16.48 7.19 -15.90
N TYR A 228 -17.75 7.08 -15.60
CA TYR A 228 -18.53 5.85 -15.70
C TYR A 228 -19.60 6.04 -16.77
N GLU A 229 -19.35 5.51 -17.94
CA GLU A 229 -20.24 5.66 -19.09
C GLU A 229 -21.36 4.61 -19.06
N ASN A 230 -22.55 5.02 -19.53
CA ASN A 230 -23.74 4.17 -19.71
C ASN A 230 -24.13 3.41 -18.45
N VAL A 231 -24.12 4.02 -17.28
CA VAL A 231 -24.59 3.39 -16.04
C VAL A 231 -26.11 3.31 -15.99
N SER A 232 -26.63 2.23 -15.44
CA SER A 232 -28.07 1.94 -15.35
C SER A 232 -28.48 1.55 -13.94
N PHE A 233 -29.80 1.45 -13.71
CA PHE A 233 -30.39 0.89 -12.51
C PHE A 233 -30.79 -0.58 -12.66
N ASN A 234 -30.48 -1.20 -13.80
CA ASN A 234 -30.73 -2.62 -14.01
C ASN A 234 -29.71 -3.46 -13.22
N ILE A 235 -30.14 -4.05 -12.10
CA ILE A 235 -29.29 -4.82 -11.17
C ILE A 235 -28.68 -6.07 -11.80
N ASN A 236 -29.27 -6.57 -12.89
CA ASN A 236 -28.81 -7.78 -13.59
C ASN A 236 -27.67 -7.48 -14.58
N GLU A 237 -27.44 -6.21 -14.90
CA GLU A 237 -26.46 -5.77 -15.87
C GLU A 237 -25.08 -5.49 -15.24
N SER A 238 -24.04 -5.61 -16.06
CA SER A 238 -22.68 -5.25 -15.67
C SER A 238 -22.48 -3.73 -15.52
N ASN A 239 -23.35 -2.93 -16.17
CA ASN A 239 -23.36 -1.47 -16.07
C ASN A 239 -24.29 -0.93 -14.97
N PHE A 240 -24.81 -1.81 -14.08
CA PHE A 240 -25.49 -1.37 -12.87
C PHE A 240 -24.58 -0.42 -12.07
N VAL A 241 -25.11 0.73 -11.67
CA VAL A 241 -24.32 1.83 -11.11
C VAL A 241 -23.40 1.38 -9.96
N VAL A 242 -23.89 0.56 -9.04
CA VAL A 242 -23.11 0.08 -7.89
C VAL A 242 -21.96 -0.84 -8.33
N LYS A 243 -22.21 -1.75 -9.28
CA LYS A 243 -21.17 -2.65 -9.82
C LYS A 243 -20.12 -1.87 -10.63
N LYS A 244 -20.57 -0.90 -11.41
CA LYS A 244 -19.71 -0.11 -12.28
C LYS A 244 -18.75 0.77 -11.49
N THR A 245 -19.18 1.29 -10.33
CA THR A 245 -18.40 2.16 -9.45
C THR A 245 -17.67 1.42 -8.32
N GLU A 246 -17.77 0.10 -8.23
CA GLU A 246 -17.16 -0.71 -7.17
C GLU A 246 -15.66 -0.45 -6.99
N LYS A 247 -14.95 -0.24 -8.12
CA LYS A 247 -13.50 0.00 -8.16
C LYS A 247 -13.12 1.48 -8.09
N SER A 248 -14.04 2.37 -7.76
CA SER A 248 -13.75 3.79 -7.58
C SER A 248 -12.74 4.01 -6.44
N ASP A 249 -11.79 4.89 -6.66
CA ASP A 249 -10.87 5.38 -5.62
C ASP A 249 -11.45 6.58 -4.85
N LEU A 250 -12.50 7.21 -5.39
CA LEU A 250 -13.08 8.44 -4.84
C LEU A 250 -14.39 8.23 -4.09
N ILE A 251 -15.25 7.33 -4.55
CA ILE A 251 -16.63 7.21 -4.04
C ILE A 251 -17.06 5.75 -3.78
N CYS A 252 -18.08 5.62 -2.94
CA CYS A 252 -18.95 4.46 -2.84
C CYS A 252 -20.38 4.88 -3.21
N VAL A 253 -21.07 4.07 -4.01
CA VAL A 253 -22.43 4.37 -4.48
C VAL A 253 -23.39 3.34 -3.93
N GLU A 254 -24.48 3.82 -3.33
CA GLU A 254 -25.62 3.02 -2.86
C GLU A 254 -26.85 3.38 -3.68
N TYR A 255 -27.50 2.38 -4.28
CA TYR A 255 -28.78 2.56 -4.97
C TYR A 255 -29.94 2.36 -4.00
N ILE A 256 -30.71 3.43 -3.79
CA ILE A 256 -31.90 3.43 -2.97
C ILE A 256 -33.09 3.16 -3.89
N LYS A 257 -33.58 1.92 -3.88
CA LYS A 257 -34.71 1.52 -4.74
C LYS A 257 -35.96 2.32 -4.34
N PRO A 258 -36.58 3.09 -5.26
CA PRO A 258 -37.83 3.80 -4.97
C PRO A 258 -38.97 2.83 -4.59
N GLU A 259 -39.80 3.20 -3.63
CA GLU A 259 -40.98 2.40 -3.22
C GLU A 259 -41.94 2.22 -4.39
N GLN A 260 -42.10 3.24 -5.24
CA GLN A 260 -42.88 3.16 -6.49
C GLN A 260 -41.93 3.35 -7.65
N GLN A 261 -41.81 2.31 -8.48
CA GLN A 261 -41.01 2.37 -9.69
C GLN A 261 -41.69 3.30 -10.69
N GLN A 262 -41.14 4.49 -10.88
CA GLN A 262 -41.58 5.40 -11.91
C GLN A 262 -41.02 4.95 -13.26
N MET A 263 -41.89 4.89 -14.29
CA MET A 263 -41.48 4.56 -15.66
C MET A 263 -40.89 5.82 -16.35
N ILE A 264 -39.72 6.23 -15.87
CA ILE A 264 -38.93 7.37 -16.39
C ILE A 264 -37.48 6.96 -16.57
N SER A 265 -36.70 7.76 -17.31
CA SER A 265 -35.29 7.40 -17.51
C SER A 265 -34.48 7.41 -16.20
N PRO A 266 -33.46 6.55 -16.05
CA PRO A 266 -32.53 6.62 -14.94
C PRO A 266 -31.91 8.02 -14.76
N PHE A 267 -31.61 8.72 -15.86
CA PHE A 267 -31.10 10.08 -15.80
C PHE A 267 -32.11 11.04 -15.14
N GLU A 268 -33.40 11.01 -15.55
CA GLU A 268 -34.42 11.86 -14.96
C GLU A 268 -34.66 11.54 -13.47
N GLN A 269 -34.56 10.27 -13.08
CA GLN A 269 -34.67 9.87 -11.68
C GLN A 269 -33.57 10.52 -10.81
N VAL A 270 -32.34 10.63 -11.31
CA VAL A 270 -31.24 11.25 -10.57
C VAL A 270 -31.11 12.75 -10.78
N ALA A 271 -31.61 13.30 -11.89
CA ALA A 271 -31.61 14.73 -12.16
C ALA A 271 -32.74 15.49 -11.41
N GLY A 272 -33.84 14.81 -11.06
CA GLY A 272 -34.96 15.40 -10.33
C GLY A 272 -35.95 16.13 -11.24
N ASP A 273 -36.14 17.41 -11.09
CA ASP A 273 -37.22 18.26 -11.66
C ASP A 273 -37.31 18.38 -13.19
N GLY A 274 -36.78 17.38 -13.92
CA GLY A 274 -36.89 17.32 -15.39
C GLY A 274 -35.95 18.26 -16.14
N SER A 275 -35.04 18.94 -15.47
CA SER A 275 -33.99 19.74 -16.09
C SER A 275 -32.98 18.79 -16.80
N LEU A 276 -32.91 18.87 -18.12
CA LEU A 276 -31.94 18.13 -18.96
C LEU A 276 -30.50 18.67 -18.83
N THR A 277 -30.27 19.56 -17.89
CA THR A 277 -28.93 20.08 -17.62
C THR A 277 -28.16 19.19 -16.69
N VAL A 278 -26.83 19.18 -16.85
CA VAL A 278 -25.91 18.48 -15.98
C VAL A 278 -26.21 18.81 -14.52
N ALA A 279 -26.66 17.84 -13.74
CA ALA A 279 -26.90 18.01 -12.31
C ALA A 279 -25.57 17.97 -11.57
N GLY A 280 -25.23 19.02 -10.85
CA GLY A 280 -24.16 19.08 -9.89
C GLY A 280 -24.65 18.62 -8.50
N MET A 281 -23.87 17.80 -7.82
CA MET A 281 -24.15 17.37 -6.45
C MET A 281 -23.11 17.97 -5.50
N THR A 282 -23.58 18.46 -4.35
CA THR A 282 -22.72 18.90 -3.24
C THR A 282 -22.61 17.81 -2.20
N PHE A 283 -21.39 17.61 -1.69
CA PHE A 283 -21.10 16.73 -0.58
C PHE A 283 -21.04 17.52 0.72
N THR A 284 -21.52 16.94 1.78
CA THR A 284 -21.52 17.51 3.15
C THR A 284 -21.10 16.45 4.17
N GLU A 285 -20.97 16.86 5.43
CA GLU A 285 -20.65 16.01 6.58
C GLU A 285 -19.22 15.47 6.63
N GLY A 286 -18.41 15.57 5.58
CA GLY A 286 -17.02 15.13 5.60
C GLY A 286 -16.20 15.88 6.65
N SER A 287 -15.54 15.14 7.54
CA SER A 287 -14.75 15.70 8.64
C SER A 287 -13.47 14.91 8.85
N ASN A 288 -12.38 15.63 9.11
CA ASN A 288 -11.10 15.02 9.48
C ASN A 288 -11.10 14.46 10.92
N GLY A 289 -12.15 14.75 11.69
CA GLY A 289 -12.17 14.48 13.12
C GLY A 289 -11.26 15.42 13.90
N SER A 290 -11.12 15.17 15.19
CA SER A 290 -10.29 15.95 16.11
C SER A 290 -8.98 15.21 16.41
N ALA A 291 -7.83 15.90 16.30
CA ALA A 291 -6.55 15.34 16.77
C ALA A 291 -6.58 14.94 18.25
N GLY A 292 -7.42 15.60 19.07
CA GLY A 292 -7.60 15.28 20.47
C GLY A 292 -8.37 13.98 20.76
N SER A 293 -9.07 13.41 19.77
CA SER A 293 -9.73 12.10 19.88
C SER A 293 -8.81 10.93 19.53
N LEU A 294 -7.62 11.20 18.99
CA LEU A 294 -6.63 10.16 18.67
C LEU A 294 -6.05 9.55 19.94
N SER A 295 -5.92 8.25 19.90
CA SER A 295 -5.35 7.43 20.97
C SER A 295 -4.29 6.48 20.43
N ALA A 296 -3.51 5.86 21.33
CA ALA A 296 -2.58 4.80 20.95
C ALA A 296 -3.30 3.63 20.21
N ALA A 297 -4.55 3.35 20.57
CA ALA A 297 -5.33 2.27 19.96
C ALA A 297 -5.57 2.46 18.47
N ASP A 298 -5.72 3.70 17.99
CA ASP A 298 -5.94 4.00 16.57
C ASP A 298 -4.70 3.64 15.73
N PHE A 299 -3.51 3.89 16.26
CA PHE A 299 -2.25 3.53 15.59
C PHE A 299 -1.95 2.04 15.69
N ILE A 300 -2.20 1.43 16.85
CA ILE A 300 -2.07 -0.01 17.05
C ILE A 300 -3.01 -0.75 16.12
N GLY A 301 -4.24 -0.28 16.02
CA GLY A 301 -5.29 -0.86 15.21
C GLY A 301 -5.87 -2.13 15.79
N VAL A 302 -6.85 -2.68 15.07
CA VAL A 302 -7.58 -3.90 15.45
C VAL A 302 -7.44 -4.98 14.38
N ASP A 303 -7.43 -6.23 14.83
CA ASP A 303 -7.47 -7.41 13.96
C ASP A 303 -8.91 -7.93 13.83
N ASN A 304 -9.60 -7.47 12.80
CA ASN A 304 -10.94 -7.92 12.44
C ASN A 304 -10.93 -9.02 11.36
N GLY A 305 -9.80 -9.69 11.18
CA GLY A 305 -9.57 -10.69 10.14
C GLY A 305 -8.97 -10.13 8.86
N ALA A 306 -8.62 -11.04 7.94
CA ALA A 306 -7.97 -10.70 6.67
C ALA A 306 -8.74 -9.64 5.88
N GLY A 307 -8.03 -8.60 5.42
CA GLY A 307 -8.62 -7.49 4.67
C GLY A 307 -9.48 -6.51 5.47
N LYS A 308 -9.58 -6.66 6.80
CA LYS A 308 -10.34 -5.76 7.70
C LYS A 308 -9.51 -5.25 8.87
N ARG A 309 -8.20 -5.42 8.81
CA ARG A 309 -7.26 -4.93 9.81
C ARG A 309 -7.02 -3.43 9.66
N THR A 310 -6.63 -2.78 10.77
CA THR A 310 -6.32 -1.34 10.80
C THR A 310 -4.97 -1.09 11.46
N GLY A 311 -4.43 0.13 11.36
CA GLY A 311 -3.19 0.54 12.01
C GLY A 311 -2.01 -0.40 11.75
N ILE A 312 -1.21 -0.67 12.78
CA ILE A 312 -0.07 -1.60 12.71
C ILE A 312 -0.53 -3.02 12.32
N GLN A 313 -1.70 -3.47 12.80
CA GLN A 313 -2.20 -4.82 12.50
C GLN A 313 -2.46 -5.07 11.01
N ALA A 314 -2.75 -4.00 10.23
CA ALA A 314 -2.94 -4.12 8.79
C ALA A 314 -1.72 -4.66 8.04
N PHE A 315 -0.53 -4.52 8.61
CA PHE A 315 0.71 -5.02 8.02
C PHE A 315 0.96 -6.52 8.24
N VAL A 316 0.15 -7.21 9.04
CA VAL A 316 0.25 -8.68 9.22
C VAL A 316 0.06 -9.41 7.87
N ASP A 317 -0.81 -8.90 7.00
CA ASP A 317 -1.09 -9.48 5.69
C ASP A 317 -0.10 -9.03 4.58
N ASN A 318 0.97 -8.29 4.94
CA ASN A 318 1.91 -7.75 3.95
C ASN A 318 3.33 -8.31 4.17
N ASP A 319 3.70 -9.34 3.43
CA ASP A 319 5.00 -10.01 3.54
C ASP A 319 6.16 -9.27 2.85
N VAL A 320 5.87 -8.18 2.13
CA VAL A 320 6.90 -7.45 1.34
C VAL A 320 7.62 -6.37 2.16
N VAL A 321 6.98 -5.88 3.22
CA VAL A 321 7.54 -4.82 4.07
C VAL A 321 8.65 -5.37 4.96
N SER A 322 9.82 -4.73 4.91
CA SER A 322 11.01 -5.12 5.67
C SER A 322 11.44 -4.10 6.74
N ILE A 323 10.93 -2.86 6.68
CA ILE A 323 11.23 -1.81 7.65
C ILE A 323 9.93 -1.06 7.98
N MET A 324 9.68 -0.76 9.26
CA MET A 324 8.46 -0.07 9.68
C MET A 324 8.72 1.12 10.57
N ALA A 325 7.87 2.13 10.48
CA ALA A 325 7.81 3.26 11.41
C ALA A 325 6.39 3.83 11.56
N VAL A 326 6.16 4.49 12.70
CA VAL A 326 5.02 5.37 12.95
C VAL A 326 5.59 6.78 13.20
N PRO A 327 5.81 7.57 12.13
CA PRO A 327 6.60 8.80 12.22
C PRO A 327 6.02 9.82 13.20
N GLY A 328 6.85 10.25 14.16
CA GLY A 328 6.50 11.26 15.15
C GLY A 328 5.59 10.80 16.29
N VAL A 329 5.09 9.57 16.25
CA VAL A 329 4.30 9.00 17.34
C VAL A 329 5.25 8.32 18.33
N THR A 330 5.50 9.01 19.43
CA THR A 330 6.46 8.58 20.45
C THR A 330 5.80 7.99 21.70
N ASP A 331 4.48 7.74 21.64
CA ASP A 331 3.76 7.03 22.69
C ASP A 331 4.37 5.63 22.89
N PRO A 332 4.81 5.28 24.12
CA PRO A 332 5.43 3.98 24.38
C PRO A 332 4.56 2.78 24.02
N ASN A 333 3.23 2.87 24.18
CA ASN A 333 2.34 1.76 23.85
C ASN A 333 2.33 1.47 22.35
N VAL A 334 2.32 2.52 21.51
CA VAL A 334 2.39 2.37 20.05
C VAL A 334 3.73 1.79 19.62
N GLN A 335 4.83 2.32 20.17
CA GLN A 335 6.18 1.88 19.83
C GLN A 335 6.45 0.45 20.30
N LEU A 336 6.03 0.07 21.51
CA LEU A 336 6.13 -1.30 22.02
C LEU A 336 5.31 -2.26 21.16
N LYS A 337 4.12 -1.86 20.70
CA LYS A 337 3.30 -2.70 19.82
C LYS A 337 3.91 -2.84 18.43
N LEU A 338 4.57 -1.82 17.91
CA LEU A 338 5.33 -1.90 16.66
C LEU A 338 6.53 -2.87 16.81
N VAL A 339 7.23 -2.81 17.93
CA VAL A 339 8.34 -3.74 18.24
C VAL A 339 7.83 -5.17 18.33
N GLU A 340 6.78 -5.41 19.13
CA GLU A 340 6.13 -6.72 19.25
C GLU A 340 5.71 -7.29 17.90
N HIS A 341 5.13 -6.45 17.02
CA HIS A 341 4.76 -6.84 15.67
C HIS A 341 5.99 -7.28 14.85
N CYS A 342 7.12 -6.57 14.94
CA CYS A 342 8.34 -6.93 14.23
C CYS A 342 8.98 -8.21 14.79
N GLU A 343 8.97 -8.41 16.11
CA GLU A 343 9.48 -9.62 16.76
C GLU A 343 8.64 -10.87 16.42
N ASN A 344 7.31 -10.74 16.48
CA ASN A 344 6.40 -11.85 16.19
C ASN A 344 6.50 -12.33 14.74
N LEU A 345 6.68 -11.43 13.79
CA LEU A 345 6.82 -11.77 12.37
C LEU A 345 8.24 -12.12 11.98
N ALA A 346 9.25 -11.65 12.75
CA ALA A 346 10.68 -11.86 12.53
C ALA A 346 11.21 -11.49 11.12
N SER A 347 10.38 -10.88 10.27
CA SER A 347 10.67 -10.54 8.86
C SER A 347 10.94 -9.06 8.62
N ARG A 348 10.85 -8.22 9.64
CA ARG A 348 10.95 -6.76 9.52
C ARG A 348 11.60 -6.09 10.74
N PHE A 349 12.02 -4.84 10.54
CA PHE A 349 12.76 -4.07 11.52
C PHE A 349 12.07 -2.73 11.80
N ALA A 350 11.93 -2.33 13.07
CA ALA A 350 11.31 -1.07 13.46
C ALA A 350 12.32 0.08 13.58
N VAL A 351 11.96 1.25 13.09
CA VAL A 351 12.69 2.50 13.30
C VAL A 351 11.84 3.42 14.18
N LEU A 352 12.36 3.76 15.37
CA LEU A 352 11.63 4.48 16.40
C LEU A 352 12.19 5.90 16.56
N ASP A 353 11.29 6.86 16.68
CA ASP A 353 11.62 8.24 17.01
C ASP A 353 11.61 8.43 18.53
N ILE A 354 12.57 9.16 19.06
CA ILE A 354 12.58 9.62 20.47
C ILE A 354 11.75 10.92 20.54
N PRO A 355 11.03 11.18 21.68
CA PRO A 355 10.26 12.40 21.83
C PRO A 355 11.08 13.67 21.55
N ARG A 356 10.46 14.63 20.86
CA ARG A 356 11.12 15.88 20.45
C ARG A 356 11.61 16.72 21.64
N ASP A 357 10.86 16.70 22.72
CA ASP A 357 11.13 17.44 23.95
C ASP A 357 12.20 16.78 24.83
N ALA A 358 12.57 15.53 24.59
CA ALA A 358 13.66 14.82 25.26
C ALA A 358 15.02 15.39 24.82
N LYS A 359 15.41 16.53 25.40
CA LYS A 359 16.68 17.24 25.09
C LYS A 359 17.78 16.95 26.08
N LYS A 360 17.45 16.38 27.26
CA LYS A 360 18.41 15.96 28.25
C LYS A 360 18.73 14.48 28.15
N ILE A 361 19.96 14.12 28.49
CA ILE A 361 20.43 12.73 28.47
C ILE A 361 19.51 11.81 29.27
N ASP A 362 19.05 12.29 30.44
CA ASP A 362 18.19 11.49 31.32
C ASP A 362 16.81 11.21 30.71
N ASP A 363 16.22 12.20 30.02
CA ASP A 363 14.92 12.04 29.31
C ASP A 363 15.03 11.06 28.13
N ILE A 364 16.14 11.17 27.36
CA ILE A 364 16.44 10.26 26.26
C ILE A 364 16.65 8.84 26.77
N ASN A 365 17.42 8.69 27.87
CA ASN A 365 17.67 7.39 28.49
C ASN A 365 16.38 6.78 29.06
N ALA A 366 15.53 7.58 29.70
CA ALA A 366 14.26 7.12 30.24
C ALA A 366 13.36 6.55 29.12
N HIS A 367 13.31 7.21 27.97
CA HIS A 367 12.56 6.69 26.82
C HIS A 367 13.22 5.43 26.23
N ARG A 368 14.56 5.43 26.09
CA ARG A 368 15.31 4.28 25.55
C ARG A 368 15.17 3.04 26.45
N ASP A 369 15.18 3.20 27.75
CA ASP A 369 15.17 2.09 28.70
C ASP A 369 13.81 1.35 28.77
N MET A 370 12.78 1.84 28.06
CA MET A 370 11.52 1.13 27.85
C MET A 370 11.62 -0.05 26.86
N PHE A 371 12.72 -0.15 26.10
CA PHE A 371 12.89 -1.13 25.05
C PHE A 371 14.13 -2.00 25.30
N ASP A 372 14.00 -3.31 25.13
CA ASP A 372 15.12 -4.24 25.01
C ASP A 372 14.85 -5.22 23.89
N THR A 373 15.25 -4.86 22.68
CA THR A 373 14.97 -5.62 21.47
C THR A 373 16.06 -5.44 20.43
N ASN A 374 16.33 -6.49 19.68
CA ASN A 374 17.21 -6.40 18.52
C ASN A 374 16.44 -6.15 17.19
N TYR A 375 15.11 -6.03 17.24
CA TYR A 375 14.26 -5.74 16.08
C TYR A 375 13.91 -4.26 15.93
N ALA A 376 14.51 -3.39 16.73
CA ALA A 376 14.31 -1.94 16.64
C ALA A 376 15.58 -1.14 16.84
N ALA A 377 15.56 0.09 16.34
CA ALA A 377 16.58 1.11 16.56
C ALA A 377 15.92 2.48 16.82
N LEU A 378 16.46 3.21 17.81
CA LEU A 378 15.99 4.55 18.19
C LEU A 378 16.90 5.62 17.59
N TYR A 379 16.29 6.72 17.11
CA TYR A 379 16.99 7.84 16.50
C TYR A 379 16.61 9.17 17.12
N HIS A 380 17.62 10.03 17.27
CA HIS A 380 17.50 11.38 17.81
C HIS A 380 18.68 12.25 17.30
N PRO A 381 18.56 13.57 17.23
CA PRO A 381 17.40 14.44 17.38
C PRO A 381 16.51 14.51 16.14
N TRP A 382 15.42 15.28 16.25
CA TRP A 382 14.56 15.60 15.12
C TRP A 382 15.27 16.50 14.13
N LEU A 383 14.86 16.43 12.87
CA LEU A 383 15.47 17.13 11.74
C LEU A 383 14.74 18.45 11.51
N THR A 384 15.49 19.52 11.25
CA THR A 384 14.92 20.79 10.82
C THR A 384 14.83 20.82 9.30
N VAL A 385 13.63 21.01 8.77
CA VAL A 385 13.34 21.06 7.34
C VAL A 385 12.47 22.27 7.02
N PHE A 386 12.48 22.71 5.75
CA PHE A 386 11.58 23.75 5.30
C PHE A 386 10.19 23.15 5.04
N ASP A 387 9.16 23.74 5.65
CA ASP A 387 7.77 23.38 5.46
C ASP A 387 7.17 24.18 4.29
N PRO A 388 6.74 23.53 3.20
CA PRO A 388 6.10 24.22 2.09
C PRO A 388 4.73 24.79 2.42
N LEU A 389 4.02 24.23 3.42
CA LEU A 389 2.68 24.67 3.83
C LEU A 389 2.74 26.00 4.58
N ASP A 390 3.51 26.04 5.65
CA ASP A 390 3.64 27.22 6.53
C ASP A 390 4.77 28.17 6.10
N LYS A 391 5.58 27.79 5.11
CA LYS A 391 6.76 28.54 4.58
C LYS A 391 7.76 28.94 5.68
N ARG A 392 7.95 28.05 6.63
CA ARG A 392 8.90 28.19 7.76
C ARG A 392 9.67 26.91 7.99
N ASN A 393 10.73 26.98 8.75
CA ASN A 393 11.44 25.78 9.19
C ASN A 393 10.69 25.13 10.35
N ILE A 394 10.49 23.81 10.26
CA ILE A 394 9.87 22.99 11.29
C ILE A 394 10.78 21.81 11.64
N ALA A 395 10.55 21.23 12.82
CA ALA A 395 11.17 19.98 13.20
C ALA A 395 10.30 18.80 12.77
N ILE A 396 10.89 17.81 12.12
CA ILE A 396 10.23 16.56 11.75
C ILE A 396 10.95 15.36 12.35
N PRO A 397 10.25 14.24 12.59
CA PRO A 397 10.86 13.02 13.11
C PRO A 397 11.87 12.44 12.12
N PRO A 398 12.99 11.86 12.58
CA PRO A 398 14.05 11.35 11.71
C PRO A 398 13.72 10.03 11.00
N SER A 399 12.74 9.26 11.46
CA SER A 399 12.46 7.90 10.99
C SER A 399 12.29 7.80 9.48
N GLY A 400 11.56 8.71 8.83
CA GLY A 400 11.39 8.71 7.38
C GLY A 400 12.71 8.84 6.61
N SER A 401 13.55 9.82 7.00
CA SER A 401 14.89 10.02 6.41
C SER A 401 15.80 8.82 6.66
N VAL A 402 15.78 8.29 7.87
CA VAL A 402 16.62 7.15 8.27
C VAL A 402 16.27 5.89 7.48
N ILE A 403 14.99 5.59 7.32
CA ILE A 403 14.55 4.45 6.50
C ILE A 403 14.95 4.64 5.03
N GLY A 404 14.88 5.87 4.51
CA GLY A 404 15.42 6.19 3.18
C GLY A 404 16.93 5.95 3.07
N ILE A 405 17.69 6.28 4.12
CA ILE A 405 19.12 5.99 4.20
C ILE A 405 19.40 4.49 4.27
N TYR A 406 18.58 3.71 5.00
CA TYR A 406 18.66 2.25 4.99
C TYR A 406 18.52 1.71 3.57
N ALA A 407 17.48 2.15 2.86
CA ALA A 407 17.22 1.74 1.48
C ALA A 407 18.38 2.12 0.55
N ARG A 408 18.94 3.33 0.68
CA ARG A 408 20.11 3.76 -0.09
C ARG A 408 21.34 2.90 0.20
N SER A 409 21.66 2.69 1.48
CA SER A 409 22.81 1.88 1.89
C SER A 409 22.69 0.43 1.40
N ASP A 410 21.50 -0.15 1.48
CA ASP A 410 21.22 -1.51 0.99
C ASP A 410 21.44 -1.62 -0.52
N ASN A 411 20.97 -0.63 -1.28
CA ASN A 411 21.08 -0.62 -2.74
C ASN A 411 22.51 -0.37 -3.22
N GLU A 412 23.27 0.51 -2.55
CA GLU A 412 24.61 0.86 -2.94
C GLU A 412 25.69 -0.12 -2.46
N ARG A 413 25.51 -0.70 -1.29
CA ARG A 413 26.54 -1.48 -0.59
C ARG A 413 26.04 -2.86 -0.10
N GLY A 414 24.75 -3.07 0.01
CA GLY A 414 24.14 -4.27 0.60
C GLY A 414 23.77 -4.11 2.07
N VAL A 415 22.84 -4.95 2.53
CA VAL A 415 22.25 -4.92 3.89
C VAL A 415 23.28 -5.13 5.01
N HIS A 416 24.42 -5.78 4.71
CA HIS A 416 25.51 -6.03 5.64
C HIS A 416 26.30 -4.76 6.03
N LYS A 417 26.19 -3.68 5.25
CA LYS A 417 26.81 -2.39 5.59
C LYS A 417 25.94 -1.66 6.61
N ALA A 418 26.53 -1.26 7.74
CA ALA A 418 25.82 -0.46 8.73
C ALA A 418 25.31 0.86 8.15
N PRO A 419 24.03 1.24 8.33
CA PRO A 419 23.45 2.46 7.77
C PRO A 419 23.84 3.71 8.59
N ALA A 420 25.13 3.91 8.79
CA ALA A 420 25.71 5.01 9.54
C ALA A 420 26.84 5.65 8.75
N ASN A 421 27.23 6.86 9.17
CA ASN A 421 28.10 7.79 8.44
C ASN A 421 27.50 8.16 7.07
N GLU A 422 26.19 8.20 6.98
CA GLU A 422 25.43 8.57 5.78
C GLU A 422 24.84 9.97 5.92
N VAL A 423 24.87 10.75 4.84
CA VAL A 423 24.33 12.11 4.79
C VAL A 423 22.82 12.07 4.79
N VAL A 424 22.20 12.88 5.65
CA VAL A 424 20.76 13.16 5.63
C VAL A 424 20.49 14.25 4.59
N ARG A 425 19.76 13.90 3.52
CA ARG A 425 19.40 14.84 2.45
C ARG A 425 18.16 15.65 2.80
N ALA A 426 18.02 16.84 2.17
CA ALA A 426 16.91 17.77 2.34
C ALA A 426 16.66 18.21 3.79
N CYS A 427 17.70 18.24 4.62
CA CYS A 427 17.69 18.71 5.98
C CYS A 427 18.56 19.97 6.11
N VAL A 428 18.01 21.03 6.68
CA VAL A 428 18.71 22.34 6.86
C VAL A 428 19.36 22.48 8.23
N GLY A 429 18.98 21.66 9.21
CA GLY A 429 19.49 21.70 10.57
C GLY A 429 19.00 20.55 11.44
N LEU A 430 19.29 20.62 12.71
CA LEU A 430 18.82 19.71 13.75
C LEU A 430 18.07 20.52 14.82
N ASP A 431 17.02 19.94 15.42
CA ASP A 431 16.26 20.60 16.50
C ASP A 431 17.10 20.80 17.75
N CYS A 432 18.05 19.89 18.02
CA CYS A 432 19.10 20.07 19.01
C CYS A 432 20.42 19.42 18.54
N ASN A 433 21.55 19.88 19.08
CA ASN A 433 22.87 19.38 18.73
C ASN A 433 23.53 18.73 19.95
N PHE A 434 23.98 17.50 19.78
CA PHE A 434 24.70 16.75 20.81
C PHE A 434 26.21 16.79 20.54
N ASN A 435 26.99 16.99 21.59
CA ASN A 435 28.43 16.95 21.52
C ASN A 435 28.97 15.50 21.64
N LYS A 436 30.31 15.36 21.54
CA LYS A 436 30.95 14.06 21.63
C LYS A 436 30.76 13.39 22.99
N GLY A 437 30.85 14.15 24.08
CA GLY A 437 30.71 13.62 25.45
C GLY A 437 29.30 13.06 25.71
N GLU A 438 28.28 13.75 25.19
CA GLU A 438 26.89 13.27 25.26
C GLU A 438 26.70 12.01 24.43
N GLN A 439 27.30 11.95 23.25
CA GLN A 439 27.27 10.74 22.44
C GLN A 439 27.98 9.56 23.10
N ASP A 440 29.08 9.79 23.80
CA ASP A 440 29.83 8.75 24.53
C ASP A 440 28.97 8.09 25.64
N ILE A 441 27.92 8.78 26.11
CA ILE A 441 26.95 8.27 27.09
C ILE A 441 25.79 7.54 26.37
N LEU A 442 25.25 8.11 25.28
CA LEU A 442 24.03 7.62 24.62
C LEU A 442 24.30 6.46 23.67
N ASN A 443 25.43 6.46 22.94
CA ASN A 443 25.74 5.41 21.97
C ASN A 443 25.88 4.01 22.61
N PRO A 444 26.54 3.82 23.77
CA PRO A 444 26.58 2.51 24.43
C PRO A 444 25.21 1.95 24.79
N LYS A 445 24.23 2.80 25.03
CA LYS A 445 22.84 2.41 25.31
C LYS A 445 22.02 2.10 24.04
N GLY A 446 22.56 2.29 22.84
CA GLY A 446 21.86 2.01 21.58
C GLY A 446 20.99 3.17 21.08
N VAL A 447 21.25 4.40 21.53
CA VAL A 447 20.67 5.61 20.95
C VAL A 447 21.52 6.07 19.76
N ASN A 448 20.93 6.08 18.56
CA ASN A 448 21.62 6.47 17.34
C ASN A 448 21.45 7.98 17.10
N LEU A 449 22.52 8.73 17.33
CA LEU A 449 22.47 10.17 17.15
C LEU A 449 22.65 10.56 15.67
N ILE A 450 21.94 11.62 15.28
CA ILE A 450 22.17 12.35 14.04
C ILE A 450 22.93 13.61 14.41
N ARG A 451 24.04 13.86 13.73
CA ARG A 451 24.96 14.95 14.08
C ARG A 451 25.35 15.80 12.87
N ALA A 452 25.54 17.08 13.12
CA ALA A 452 26.08 18.01 12.14
C ALA A 452 27.62 18.07 12.28
N PHE A 453 28.33 17.88 11.16
CA PHE A 453 29.77 17.96 11.10
C PHE A 453 30.21 19.10 10.18
N PRO A 454 31.11 20.00 10.62
CA PRO A 454 31.64 21.05 9.75
C PRO A 454 32.27 20.46 8.48
N GLY A 455 31.83 20.94 7.32
CA GLY A 455 32.34 20.47 6.01
C GLY A 455 31.83 19.10 5.55
N MET A 456 31.15 18.34 6.40
CA MET A 456 30.63 16.99 6.08
C MET A 456 29.11 16.90 6.08
N GLY A 457 28.43 17.95 6.54
CA GLY A 457 26.97 18.01 6.62
C GLY A 457 26.37 17.24 7.80
N ILE A 458 25.07 17.04 7.74
CA ILE A 458 24.29 16.31 8.76
C ILE A 458 24.31 14.82 8.42
N ARG A 459 24.71 13.99 9.39
CA ARG A 459 24.88 12.55 9.18
C ARG A 459 24.27 11.72 10.31
N VAL A 460 23.78 10.55 9.95
CA VAL A 460 23.49 9.48 10.91
C VAL A 460 24.82 8.99 11.49
N TRP A 461 24.98 9.04 12.83
CA TRP A 461 26.24 8.73 13.50
C TRP A 461 26.11 7.64 14.56
N GLY A 462 25.28 6.64 14.29
CA GLY A 462 25.07 5.45 15.11
C GLY A 462 24.40 4.34 14.30
N ALA A 463 24.66 3.08 14.66
CA ALA A 463 24.11 1.91 14.00
C ALA A 463 23.82 0.76 14.97
N ARG A 464 23.30 1.10 16.15
CA ARG A 464 22.99 0.13 17.21
C ARG A 464 21.49 -0.14 17.31
N THR A 465 21.16 -1.37 17.61
CA THR A 465 19.81 -1.79 17.99
C THR A 465 19.49 -1.38 19.42
N ALA A 466 18.23 -1.52 19.81
CA ALA A 466 17.77 -1.23 21.16
C ALA A 466 18.00 -2.39 22.16
N THR A 467 18.89 -3.34 21.86
CA THR A 467 19.13 -4.52 22.71
C THR A 467 20.24 -4.31 23.73
N SER A 468 20.14 -5.01 24.84
CA SER A 468 21.19 -5.20 25.82
C SER A 468 22.16 -6.34 25.44
N ASP A 469 21.78 -7.24 24.51
CA ASP A 469 22.61 -8.35 24.04
C ASP A 469 23.71 -7.87 23.10
N GLY A 470 24.96 -8.02 23.51
CA GLY A 470 26.15 -7.64 22.72
C GLY A 470 26.29 -8.38 21.39
N SER A 471 25.67 -9.55 21.23
CA SER A 471 25.69 -10.34 19.99
C SER A 471 24.88 -9.67 18.88
N TRP A 472 23.75 -9.04 19.24
CA TRP A 472 22.78 -8.42 18.34
C TRP A 472 22.81 -6.90 18.34
N LYS A 473 23.82 -6.28 18.92
CA LYS A 473 23.87 -4.83 19.10
C LYS A 473 23.91 -4.00 17.81
N TYR A 474 24.23 -4.59 16.65
CA TYR A 474 24.34 -3.85 15.37
C TYR A 474 23.16 -4.07 14.45
N ILE A 475 22.65 -2.99 13.90
CA ILE A 475 21.50 -2.96 12.98
C ILE A 475 21.76 -3.79 11.73
N ASN A 476 22.94 -3.68 11.12
CA ASN A 476 23.28 -4.45 9.92
C ASN A 476 23.34 -5.96 10.19
N VAL A 477 23.74 -6.37 11.38
CA VAL A 477 23.75 -7.80 11.76
C VAL A 477 22.32 -8.33 11.81
N ARG A 478 21.42 -7.68 12.58
CA ARG A 478 20.02 -8.15 12.66
C ARG A 478 19.33 -8.13 11.30
N ARG A 479 19.51 -7.06 10.52
CA ARG A 479 18.89 -6.95 9.20
C ARG A 479 19.45 -7.96 8.19
N LEU A 480 20.74 -8.29 8.27
CA LEU A 480 21.33 -9.34 7.46
C LEU A 480 20.72 -10.71 7.79
N PHE A 481 20.48 -11.01 9.07
CA PHE A 481 19.80 -12.25 9.47
C PHE A 481 18.36 -12.31 8.96
N ILE A 482 17.58 -11.24 9.10
CA ILE A 482 16.23 -11.15 8.53
C ILE A 482 16.27 -11.41 7.02
N PHE A 483 17.23 -10.81 6.30
CA PHE A 483 17.41 -11.03 4.87
C PHE A 483 17.71 -12.49 4.53
N ILE A 484 18.60 -13.14 5.26
CA ILE A 484 18.95 -14.54 5.06
C ILE A 484 17.74 -15.44 5.36
N GLU A 485 17.10 -15.24 6.51
CA GLU A 485 15.93 -15.99 6.97
C GLU A 485 14.78 -15.93 5.96
N GLU A 486 14.40 -14.73 5.51
CA GLU A 486 13.32 -14.55 4.55
C GLU A 486 13.70 -15.01 3.12
N SER A 487 14.97 -14.86 2.72
CA SER A 487 15.42 -15.37 1.42
C SER A 487 15.38 -16.90 1.37
N ILE A 488 15.83 -17.57 2.43
CA ILE A 488 15.76 -19.03 2.53
C ILE A 488 14.30 -19.48 2.52
N LYS A 489 13.44 -18.87 3.34
CA LYS A 489 12.01 -19.17 3.41
C LYS A 489 11.34 -19.04 2.04
N ALA A 490 11.53 -17.92 1.35
CA ALA A 490 10.93 -17.68 0.04
C ALA A 490 11.37 -18.67 -1.05
N ASN A 491 12.61 -19.15 -0.99
CA ASN A 491 13.20 -19.99 -2.03
C ASN A 491 13.20 -21.48 -1.69
N THR A 492 12.69 -21.91 -0.53
CA THR A 492 12.65 -23.34 -0.13
C THR A 492 11.24 -23.94 -0.12
N ASN A 493 10.22 -23.20 -0.53
CA ASN A 493 8.83 -23.67 -0.58
C ASN A 493 8.65 -24.94 -1.44
N TRP A 494 9.52 -25.16 -2.43
CA TRP A 494 9.51 -26.36 -3.25
C TRP A 494 9.82 -27.65 -2.48
N ALA A 495 10.46 -27.56 -1.30
CA ALA A 495 10.77 -28.71 -0.47
C ALA A 495 9.57 -29.22 0.35
N VAL A 496 8.52 -28.42 0.45
CA VAL A 496 7.30 -28.79 1.19
C VAL A 496 6.53 -29.85 0.41
N PHE A 497 6.14 -30.92 1.09
CA PHE A 497 5.51 -32.13 0.54
C PHE A 497 6.41 -33.02 -0.36
N GLU A 498 7.70 -32.71 -0.48
CA GLU A 498 8.65 -33.65 -1.10
C GLU A 498 8.94 -34.84 -0.14
N PRO A 499 9.31 -36.04 -0.64
CA PRO A 499 9.72 -37.17 0.20
C PRO A 499 10.88 -36.76 1.12
N ASN A 500 10.73 -37.00 2.44
CA ASN A 500 11.73 -36.63 3.45
C ASN A 500 12.87 -37.67 3.50
N ASP A 501 13.75 -37.65 2.52
CA ASP A 501 14.85 -38.56 2.33
C ASP A 501 16.21 -37.83 2.17
N GLU A 502 17.27 -38.61 2.10
CA GLU A 502 18.64 -38.12 1.95
C GLU A 502 18.83 -37.31 0.64
N THR A 503 18.07 -37.61 -0.41
CA THR A 503 18.13 -36.91 -1.69
C THR A 503 17.61 -35.49 -1.52
N LEU A 504 16.48 -35.31 -0.84
CA LEU A 504 15.94 -34.02 -0.51
C LEU A 504 16.90 -33.20 0.36
N TRP A 505 17.48 -33.84 1.40
CA TRP A 505 18.40 -33.17 2.33
C TRP A 505 19.62 -32.59 1.62
N VAL A 506 20.27 -33.40 0.75
CA VAL A 506 21.41 -32.96 -0.06
C VAL A 506 21.03 -31.78 -0.97
N ARG A 507 19.85 -31.83 -1.57
CA ARG A 507 19.36 -30.77 -2.46
C ARG A 507 19.10 -29.46 -1.70
N VAL A 508 18.43 -29.51 -0.54
CA VAL A 508 18.21 -28.36 0.34
C VAL A 508 19.53 -27.76 0.80
N LYS A 509 20.42 -28.59 1.33
CA LYS A 509 21.77 -28.20 1.78
C LYS A 509 22.51 -27.44 0.69
N ARG A 510 22.63 -28.04 -0.50
CA ARG A 510 23.35 -27.44 -1.64
C ARG A 510 22.75 -26.11 -2.07
N THR A 511 21.43 -26.00 -2.10
CA THR A 511 20.74 -24.77 -2.50
C THR A 511 21.08 -23.62 -1.55
N ILE A 512 21.06 -23.88 -0.24
CA ILE A 512 21.40 -22.89 0.79
C ILE A 512 22.90 -22.57 0.76
N GLU A 513 23.79 -23.55 0.61
CA GLU A 513 25.24 -23.33 0.53
C GLU A 513 25.63 -22.46 -0.67
N VAL A 514 25.00 -22.63 -1.82
CA VAL A 514 25.22 -21.78 -3.00
C VAL A 514 24.82 -20.33 -2.72
N PHE A 515 23.67 -20.11 -2.07
CA PHE A 515 23.22 -18.78 -1.69
C PHE A 515 24.19 -18.12 -0.68
N LEU A 516 24.55 -18.81 0.39
CA LEU A 516 25.47 -18.29 1.41
C LEU A 516 26.88 -18.05 0.86
N THR A 517 27.35 -18.89 -0.07
CA THR A 517 28.60 -18.66 -0.81
C THR A 517 28.56 -17.36 -1.60
N GLY A 518 27.42 -17.05 -2.23
CA GLY A 518 27.18 -15.75 -2.89
C GLY A 518 27.32 -14.57 -1.92
N LEU A 519 26.71 -14.67 -0.74
CA LEU A 519 26.79 -13.64 0.31
C LEU A 519 28.21 -13.47 0.85
N TRP A 520 28.93 -14.56 1.04
CA TRP A 520 30.34 -14.51 1.46
C TRP A 520 31.23 -13.82 0.40
N ARG A 521 31.08 -14.18 -0.87
CA ARG A 521 31.81 -13.54 -1.98
C ARG A 521 31.53 -12.05 -2.10
N ASN A 522 30.33 -11.63 -1.79
CA ASN A 522 29.92 -10.21 -1.76
C ASN A 522 30.40 -9.45 -0.50
N GLY A 523 31.10 -10.14 0.42
CA GLY A 523 31.61 -9.54 1.65
C GLY A 523 30.58 -9.35 2.76
N SER A 524 29.43 -10.02 2.67
CA SER A 524 28.37 -9.96 3.70
C SER A 524 28.69 -10.83 4.91
N LEU A 525 29.48 -11.89 4.71
CA LEU A 525 29.93 -12.81 5.75
C LEU A 525 31.43 -12.69 5.96
N ALA A 526 31.86 -12.83 7.21
CA ALA A 526 33.26 -12.84 7.63
C ALA A 526 33.90 -14.22 7.39
N GLY A 527 35.21 -14.28 7.34
CA GLY A 527 36.01 -15.49 7.15
C GLY A 527 36.83 -15.48 5.87
N THR A 528 37.96 -16.19 5.89
CA THR A 528 38.87 -16.32 4.74
C THR A 528 38.47 -17.49 3.84
N SER A 529 37.67 -18.42 4.37
CA SER A 529 37.11 -19.58 3.67
C SER A 529 35.59 -19.68 3.91
N THR A 530 34.93 -20.50 3.11
CA THR A 530 33.49 -20.80 3.29
C THR A 530 33.19 -21.44 4.62
N ASP A 531 34.09 -22.33 5.10
CA ASP A 531 33.92 -23.06 6.35
C ASP A 531 34.01 -22.17 7.60
N GLU A 532 34.72 -21.03 7.49
CA GLU A 532 34.77 -20.01 8.53
C GLU A 532 33.54 -19.07 8.45
N ALA A 533 32.98 -18.89 7.25
CA ALA A 533 31.90 -17.95 7.01
C ALA A 533 30.52 -18.50 7.37
N PHE A 534 30.26 -19.77 7.09
CA PHE A 534 28.99 -20.44 7.38
C PHE A 534 29.09 -21.96 7.42
N PHE A 535 28.07 -22.59 7.99
CA PHE A 535 27.83 -24.01 7.85
C PHE A 535 26.35 -24.31 7.64
N VAL A 536 26.05 -25.40 6.93
CA VAL A 536 24.69 -25.88 6.70
C VAL A 536 24.65 -27.39 6.97
N ASN A 537 23.89 -27.80 7.97
CA ASN A 537 23.72 -29.19 8.33
C ASN A 537 22.28 -29.64 8.16
N VAL A 538 22.09 -30.66 7.31
CA VAL A 538 20.80 -31.34 7.08
C VAL A 538 21.10 -32.81 6.98
N ASP A 539 21.09 -33.52 8.11
CA ASP A 539 21.42 -34.91 8.18
C ASP A 539 20.81 -35.56 9.44
N ARG A 540 21.17 -36.83 9.69
CA ARG A 540 20.72 -37.59 10.88
C ARG A 540 21.25 -37.06 12.21
N THR A 541 22.15 -36.09 12.21
CA THR A 541 22.61 -35.43 13.45
C THR A 541 21.68 -34.26 13.82
N THR A 542 20.97 -33.69 12.83
CA THR A 542 20.00 -32.61 13.04
C THR A 542 18.56 -33.10 13.21
N MET A 543 18.28 -34.36 12.79
CA MET A 543 16.94 -34.95 12.81
C MET A 543 16.97 -36.34 13.44
N SER A 544 16.07 -36.58 14.37
CA SER A 544 15.79 -37.94 14.89
C SER A 544 14.89 -38.71 13.91
N GLN A 545 14.76 -40.03 14.10
CA GLN A 545 13.81 -40.84 13.32
C GLN A 545 12.37 -40.38 13.56
N ASP A 546 12.04 -39.96 14.78
CA ASP A 546 10.72 -39.38 15.11
C ASP A 546 10.43 -38.10 14.34
N ASP A 547 11.44 -37.24 14.13
CA ASP A 547 11.27 -36.02 13.28
C ASP A 547 10.95 -36.38 11.84
N ILE A 548 11.68 -37.38 11.29
CA ILE A 548 11.48 -37.83 9.91
C ILE A 548 10.07 -38.44 9.75
N ASP A 549 9.68 -39.32 10.68
CA ASP A 549 8.37 -39.99 10.66
C ASP A 549 7.20 -39.01 10.83
N ASN A 550 7.41 -37.90 11.56
CA ASN A 550 6.44 -36.80 11.68
C ASN A 550 6.55 -35.76 10.56
N GLY A 551 7.31 -36.03 9.49
CA GLY A 551 7.42 -35.15 8.33
C GLY A 551 8.21 -33.87 8.60
N ARG A 552 9.06 -33.82 9.64
CA ARG A 552 9.91 -32.68 9.96
C ARG A 552 11.28 -32.82 9.29
N LEU A 553 11.65 -31.78 8.49
CA LEU A 553 13.01 -31.60 7.98
C LEU A 553 13.66 -30.45 8.77
N ILE A 554 14.74 -30.70 9.46
CA ILE A 554 15.45 -29.73 10.29
C ILE A 554 16.79 -29.41 9.64
N CYS A 555 16.95 -28.15 9.21
CA CYS A 555 18.19 -27.61 8.69
C CYS A 555 18.80 -26.66 9.72
N VAL A 556 20.02 -26.89 10.14
CA VAL A 556 20.76 -26.02 11.07
C VAL A 556 21.79 -25.22 10.28
N ILE A 557 21.67 -23.92 10.34
CA ILE A 557 22.49 -22.96 9.60
C ILE A 557 23.21 -22.04 10.59
N GLY A 558 24.54 -21.95 10.49
CA GLY A 558 25.32 -20.96 11.20
C GLY A 558 26.01 -20.02 10.23
N VAL A 559 25.98 -18.72 10.51
CA VAL A 559 26.63 -17.69 9.70
C VAL A 559 27.47 -16.75 10.55
N ALA A 560 28.59 -16.29 10.03
CA ALA A 560 29.48 -15.32 10.65
C ALA A 560 29.26 -13.92 10.01
N PRO A 561 28.39 -13.03 10.58
CA PRO A 561 28.11 -11.73 9.99
C PRO A 561 29.29 -10.77 10.12
N VAL A 562 29.50 -9.91 9.12
CA VAL A 562 30.46 -8.81 9.20
C VAL A 562 29.95 -7.75 10.17
N LYS A 563 30.78 -7.36 11.15
CA LYS A 563 30.51 -6.28 12.10
C LYS A 563 31.14 -4.98 11.63
N PRO A 564 30.51 -3.82 11.86
CA PRO A 564 31.07 -2.52 11.45
C PRO A 564 32.29 -2.15 12.29
N ALA A 565 33.26 -1.45 11.68
CA ALA A 565 34.34 -0.77 12.41
C ALA A 565 33.77 0.50 13.06
N GLU A 566 33.25 0.39 14.28
CA GLU A 566 32.69 1.53 15.01
C GLU A 566 33.79 2.44 15.61
N PHE A 567 34.92 1.85 15.98
CA PHE A 567 36.06 2.58 16.54
C PHE A 567 37.33 2.34 15.71
N VAL A 568 37.90 3.43 15.19
CA VAL A 568 39.17 3.41 14.46
C VAL A 568 40.24 4.07 15.35
N ILE A 569 41.23 3.29 15.78
CA ILE A 569 42.25 3.72 16.73
C ILE A 569 43.59 3.77 15.99
N PHE A 570 44.17 4.97 15.87
CA PHE A 570 45.55 5.17 15.39
C PHE A 570 46.47 5.36 16.58
N ARG A 571 47.50 4.53 16.67
CA ARG A 571 48.58 4.66 17.64
C ARG A 571 49.77 5.31 16.94
N ILE A 572 50.06 6.57 17.28
CA ILE A 572 51.16 7.34 16.70
C ILE A 572 52.25 7.41 17.74
N THR A 573 53.44 6.93 17.43
CA THR A 573 54.64 7.03 18.27
C THR A 573 55.64 7.98 17.62
N GLN A 574 56.26 8.80 18.43
CA GLN A 574 57.39 9.63 17.97
C GLN A 574 58.60 8.73 17.80
N LYS A 575 59.16 8.69 16.59
CA LYS A 575 60.44 8.01 16.30
C LYS A 575 61.57 8.97 16.61
N THR A 576 62.29 8.76 17.73
CA THR A 576 63.52 9.46 18.03
C THR A 576 64.62 8.92 17.14
N GLY A 577 65.47 9.79 16.59
CA GLY A 577 66.48 9.48 15.57
C GLY A 577 67.65 8.54 15.98
N ASP A 578 67.62 7.96 17.17
CA ASP A 578 68.72 7.16 17.71
C ASP A 578 68.39 5.67 17.94
N ALA A 579 67.46 5.08 17.20
CA ALA A 579 67.26 3.66 17.19
C ALA A 579 67.80 3.07 15.87
N GLN A 580 69.11 2.75 15.85
CA GLN A 580 69.71 1.80 14.89
C GLN A 580 69.23 0.38 15.17
#